data_5ebd0635e19b6574ee4efa7c005f7e22
#
_entry.id   5ebd0635e19b6574ee4efa7c005f7e22
#
_cell.length_a   1.000
_cell.length_b   1.000
_cell.length_c   1.000
_cell.angle_alpha   90.00
_cell.angle_beta   90.00
_cell.angle_gamma   90.00
#
_symmetry.space_group_name_H-M   'P 1'
#
loop_
_entity.id
_entity.type
_entity.pdbx_description
1 polymer ?
#
loop_
_entity_poly.entity_id
_entity_poly.type
_entity_poly.pdbx_seq_one_letter_code
_entity_poly.pdbx_strand_id
1 'polypeptide(L)'
;MGKVTRYAGAGSFLVFTLLPLLSSSFLTYLLYAHQASLGELGVGQWILFSFVLAVLCGIAVIPPTFLAIVMGYFLGWAALPLLIMINVLAIVLIYGLSRRLNLSRIESWLRDNPKRSAVLSRIRQEELKIIFFTKLSPLFPFAVTNLIFAASGAAFRNIVLGGFLGMIPRTVLAVYAGTQARGLQELIENPEGSSLSQWLISGLVLASLAGLFFVLKKAFR
;
A
#
# COMPACT_ATOMS: atom_id res chain seq x y z
N MET A 1 30.07 6.75 20.07
CA MET A 1 28.75 6.09 19.89
C MET A 1 27.91 6.61 18.70
N GLY A 2 28.28 7.71 18.05
CA GLY A 2 27.42 8.34 17.00
C GLY A 2 27.45 7.75 15.58
N LYS A 3 28.44 6.96 15.18
CA LYS A 3 28.55 6.44 13.81
C LYS A 3 27.75 5.16 13.59
N VAL A 4 27.72 4.24 14.55
CA VAL A 4 27.01 2.94 14.43
C VAL A 4 25.48 3.14 14.35
N THR A 5 24.92 4.10 15.08
CA THR A 5 23.48 4.42 15.05
C THR A 5 23.05 5.08 13.73
N ARG A 6 23.96 5.79 13.06
CA ARG A 6 23.68 6.43 11.76
C ARG A 6 23.60 5.42 10.62
N TYR A 7 24.45 4.41 10.63
CA TYR A 7 24.44 3.32 9.63
C TYR A 7 23.29 2.34 9.86
N ALA A 8 22.91 2.07 11.10
CA ALA A 8 21.73 1.24 11.41
C ALA A 8 20.42 1.89 10.90
N GLY A 9 20.29 3.22 11.05
CA GLY A 9 19.13 3.95 10.53
C GLY A 9 19.08 3.99 9.00
N ALA A 10 20.20 4.19 8.33
CA ALA A 10 20.28 4.19 6.87
C ALA A 10 20.01 2.79 6.28
N GLY A 11 20.57 1.73 6.90
CA GLY A 11 20.33 0.35 6.49
C GLY A 11 18.85 -0.05 6.62
N SER A 12 18.22 0.30 7.74
CA SER A 12 16.79 0.04 7.94
C SER A 12 15.92 0.78 6.92
N PHE A 13 16.22 2.04 6.62
CA PHE A 13 15.51 2.83 5.61
C PHE A 13 15.64 2.21 4.21
N LEU A 14 16.85 1.77 3.84
CA LEU A 14 17.07 1.08 2.55
C LEU A 14 16.28 -0.22 2.47
N VAL A 15 16.27 -1.04 3.51
CA VAL A 15 15.49 -2.29 3.53
C VAL A 15 14.00 -2.01 3.38
N PHE A 16 13.44 -1.07 4.14
CA PHE A 16 12.01 -0.73 4.05
C PHE A 16 11.59 -0.08 2.72
N THR A 17 12.56 0.47 1.97
CA THR A 17 12.30 1.06 0.65
C THR A 17 12.55 0.07 -0.48
N LEU A 18 13.67 -0.67 -0.44
CA LEU A 18 14.06 -1.59 -1.51
C LEU A 18 13.28 -2.90 -1.47
N LEU A 19 12.98 -3.43 -0.28
CA LEU A 19 12.24 -4.68 -0.15
C LEU A 19 10.86 -4.63 -0.84
N PRO A 20 10.01 -3.60 -0.63
CA PRO A 20 8.74 -3.48 -1.34
C PRO A 20 8.90 -3.30 -2.85
N LEU A 21 9.95 -2.61 -3.31
CA LEU A 21 10.21 -2.44 -4.74
C LEU A 21 10.62 -3.76 -5.40
N LEU A 22 11.58 -4.47 -4.82
CA LEU A 22 12.05 -5.76 -5.32
C LEU A 22 10.93 -6.81 -5.28
N SER A 23 10.19 -6.88 -4.18
CA SER A 23 9.07 -7.81 -4.06
C SER A 23 7.95 -7.50 -5.05
N SER A 24 7.63 -6.23 -5.29
CA SER A 24 6.63 -5.83 -6.30
C SER A 24 7.08 -6.20 -7.71
N SER A 25 8.36 -5.97 -8.05
CA SER A 25 8.90 -6.34 -9.37
C SER A 25 8.90 -7.86 -9.57
N PHE A 26 9.32 -8.62 -8.58
CA PHE A 26 9.30 -10.08 -8.61
C PHE A 26 7.86 -10.61 -8.71
N LEU A 27 6.94 -10.05 -7.93
CA LEU A 27 5.53 -10.40 -7.99
C LEU A 27 4.93 -10.09 -9.36
N THR A 28 5.25 -8.94 -9.94
CA THR A 28 4.79 -8.58 -11.30
C THR A 28 5.24 -9.63 -12.32
N TYR A 29 6.50 -10.06 -12.26
CA TYR A 29 7.01 -11.11 -13.11
C TYR A 29 6.24 -12.43 -12.91
N LEU A 30 6.04 -12.88 -11.66
CA LEU A 30 5.29 -14.10 -11.37
C LEU A 30 3.84 -14.02 -11.85
N LEU A 31 3.20 -12.88 -11.65
CA LEU A 31 1.82 -12.64 -12.07
C LEU A 31 1.67 -12.67 -13.59
N TYR A 32 2.62 -12.07 -14.30
CA TYR A 32 2.67 -12.11 -15.75
C TYR A 32 2.88 -13.54 -16.27
N ALA A 33 3.84 -14.28 -15.67
CA ALA A 33 4.13 -15.66 -16.06
C ALA A 33 2.97 -16.64 -15.81
N HIS A 34 2.07 -16.34 -14.84
CA HIS A 34 0.96 -17.20 -14.44
C HIS A 34 -0.42 -16.55 -14.65
N GLN A 35 -0.50 -15.52 -15.51
CA GLN A 35 -1.74 -14.76 -15.67
C GLN A 35 -2.93 -15.61 -16.11
N ALA A 36 -2.73 -16.61 -16.97
CA ALA A 36 -3.79 -17.53 -17.41
C ALA A 36 -4.37 -18.30 -16.21
N SER A 37 -3.51 -18.91 -15.39
CA SER A 37 -3.93 -19.67 -14.20
C SER A 37 -4.61 -18.80 -13.16
N LEU A 38 -4.17 -17.54 -13.00
CA LEU A 38 -4.80 -16.59 -12.07
C LEU A 38 -6.18 -16.15 -12.55
N GLY A 39 -6.37 -16.04 -13.87
CA GLY A 39 -7.68 -15.70 -14.46
C GLY A 39 -8.73 -16.80 -14.27
N GLU A 40 -8.31 -18.06 -14.10
CA GLU A 40 -9.18 -19.22 -13.87
C GLU A 40 -9.53 -19.44 -12.40
N LEU A 41 -8.94 -18.69 -11.47
CA LEU A 41 -9.21 -18.86 -10.03
C LEU A 41 -10.66 -18.54 -9.70
N GLY A 42 -11.33 -19.48 -9.03
CA GLY A 42 -12.66 -19.29 -8.48
C GLY A 42 -12.67 -18.36 -7.26
N VAL A 43 -13.86 -17.86 -6.91
CA VAL A 43 -14.07 -16.93 -5.78
C VAL A 43 -13.49 -17.48 -4.46
N GLY A 44 -13.68 -18.78 -4.18
CA GLY A 44 -13.16 -19.43 -2.97
C GLY A 44 -11.63 -19.41 -2.89
N GLN A 45 -10.96 -19.63 -4.02
CA GLN A 45 -9.50 -19.57 -4.13
C GLN A 45 -8.99 -18.14 -3.92
N TRP A 46 -9.67 -17.14 -4.47
CA TRP A 46 -9.35 -15.73 -4.24
C TRP A 46 -9.52 -15.34 -2.76
N ILE A 47 -10.56 -15.83 -2.07
CA ILE A 47 -10.74 -15.59 -0.64
C ILE A 47 -9.58 -16.22 0.15
N LEU A 48 -9.23 -17.49 -0.10
CA LEU A 48 -8.11 -18.16 0.56
C LEU A 48 -6.79 -17.42 0.30
N PHE A 49 -6.54 -17.03 -0.95
CA PHE A 49 -5.34 -16.30 -1.33
C PHE A 49 -5.26 -14.93 -0.64
N SER A 50 -6.41 -14.29 -0.40
CA SER A 50 -6.49 -13.01 0.30
C SER A 50 -5.97 -13.09 1.75
N PHE A 51 -6.10 -14.21 2.45
CA PHE A 51 -5.52 -14.38 3.79
C PHE A 51 -3.99 -14.38 3.73
N VAL A 52 -3.40 -15.06 2.76
CA VAL A 52 -1.94 -15.06 2.55
C VAL A 52 -1.47 -13.64 2.21
N LEU A 53 -2.17 -12.97 1.31
CA LEU A 53 -1.87 -11.58 0.92
C LEU A 53 -1.99 -10.61 2.10
N ALA A 54 -2.94 -10.80 2.99
CA ALA A 54 -3.08 -9.98 4.21
C ALA A 54 -1.85 -10.14 5.13
N VAL A 55 -1.32 -11.35 5.29
CA VAL A 55 -0.09 -11.59 6.05
C VAL A 55 1.08 -10.88 5.38
N LEU A 56 1.25 -11.05 4.05
CA LEU A 56 2.35 -10.43 3.30
C LEU A 56 2.30 -8.90 3.32
N CYS A 57 1.11 -8.30 3.26
CA CYS A 57 0.91 -6.87 3.47
C CYS A 57 1.23 -6.46 4.91
N GLY A 58 0.83 -7.29 5.90
CA GLY A 58 1.06 -7.04 7.32
C GLY A 58 2.55 -7.00 7.69
N ILE A 59 3.37 -7.85 7.10
CA ILE A 59 4.82 -7.89 7.32
C ILE A 59 5.62 -6.98 6.34
N ALA A 60 4.92 -6.11 5.61
CA ALA A 60 5.50 -5.14 4.67
C ALA A 60 6.23 -5.74 3.46
N VAL A 61 5.97 -6.98 3.10
CA VAL A 61 6.52 -7.61 1.89
C VAL A 61 5.84 -7.06 0.65
N ILE A 62 4.51 -6.90 0.68
CA ILE A 62 3.73 -6.38 -0.46
C ILE A 62 3.10 -5.03 -0.07
N PRO A 63 3.30 -3.96 -0.87
CA PRO A 63 2.57 -2.72 -0.68
C PRO A 63 1.08 -2.90 -0.99
N PRO A 64 0.16 -2.51 -0.09
CA PRO A 64 -1.28 -2.66 -0.35
C PRO A 64 -1.78 -1.96 -1.62
N THR A 65 -1.15 -0.84 -2.00
CA THR A 65 -1.51 -0.13 -3.24
C THR A 65 -1.14 -0.92 -4.49
N PHE A 66 0.06 -1.54 -4.50
CA PHE A 66 0.46 -2.43 -5.58
C PHE A 66 -0.50 -3.61 -5.70
N LEU A 67 -0.82 -4.25 -4.58
CA LEU A 67 -1.79 -5.34 -4.54
C LEU A 67 -3.17 -4.91 -5.08
N ALA A 68 -3.61 -3.70 -4.76
CA ALA A 68 -4.89 -3.18 -5.24
C ALA A 68 -4.90 -2.97 -6.76
N ILE A 69 -3.79 -2.53 -7.37
CA ILE A 69 -3.64 -2.43 -8.82
C ILE A 69 -3.72 -3.84 -9.44
N VAL A 70 -2.97 -4.79 -8.90
CA VAL A 70 -2.95 -6.17 -9.40
C VAL A 70 -4.33 -6.84 -9.31
N MET A 71 -4.96 -6.79 -8.15
CA MET A 71 -6.30 -7.37 -7.99
C MET A 71 -7.36 -6.63 -8.83
N GLY A 72 -7.20 -5.32 -9.03
CA GLY A 72 -8.02 -4.54 -9.96
C GLY A 72 -7.87 -5.00 -11.41
N TYR A 73 -6.67 -5.37 -11.82
CA TYR A 73 -6.40 -5.92 -13.15
C TYR A 73 -7.12 -7.27 -13.37
N PHE A 74 -7.04 -8.22 -12.41
CA PHE A 74 -7.62 -9.56 -12.56
C PHE A 74 -9.13 -9.60 -12.28
N LEU A 75 -9.59 -8.93 -11.23
CA LEU A 75 -10.95 -9.01 -10.70
C LEU A 75 -11.80 -7.77 -10.99
N GLY A 76 -11.20 -6.70 -11.51
CA GLY A 76 -11.90 -5.44 -11.67
C GLY A 76 -12.44 -4.91 -10.34
N TRP A 77 -13.64 -4.38 -10.36
CA TRP A 77 -14.30 -3.82 -9.17
C TRP A 77 -14.66 -4.87 -8.11
N ALA A 78 -14.76 -6.15 -8.47
CA ALA A 78 -14.98 -7.25 -7.53
C ALA A 78 -13.80 -7.45 -6.56
N ALA A 79 -12.64 -6.86 -6.84
CA ALA A 79 -11.50 -6.84 -5.95
C ALA A 79 -11.73 -6.02 -4.65
N LEU A 80 -12.62 -5.01 -4.67
CA LEU A 80 -12.80 -4.09 -3.55
C LEU A 80 -13.14 -4.77 -2.22
N PRO A 81 -14.13 -5.67 -2.13
CA PRO A 81 -14.44 -6.35 -0.87
C PRO A 81 -13.25 -7.15 -0.31
N LEU A 82 -12.52 -7.85 -1.18
CA LEU A 82 -11.34 -8.62 -0.79
C LEU A 82 -10.21 -7.72 -0.30
N LEU A 83 -9.94 -6.61 -1.00
CA LEU A 83 -8.93 -5.64 -0.60
C LEU A 83 -9.25 -4.95 0.72
N ILE A 84 -10.52 -4.66 0.97
CA ILE A 84 -10.98 -4.14 2.26
C ILE A 84 -10.67 -5.17 3.35
N MET A 85 -11.03 -6.42 3.14
CA MET A 85 -10.75 -7.51 4.07
C MET A 85 -9.23 -7.66 4.31
N ILE A 86 -8.42 -7.70 3.25
CA ILE A 86 -6.95 -7.78 3.33
C ILE A 86 -6.39 -6.63 4.17
N ASN A 87 -6.80 -5.41 3.89
CA ASN A 87 -6.31 -4.22 4.59
C ASN A 87 -6.65 -4.24 6.09
N VAL A 88 -7.88 -4.60 6.43
CA VAL A 88 -8.32 -4.70 7.83
C VAL A 88 -7.57 -5.83 8.55
N LEU A 89 -7.47 -7.02 7.94
CA LEU A 89 -6.71 -8.13 8.50
C LEU A 89 -5.23 -7.78 8.69
N ALA A 90 -4.60 -7.12 7.72
CA ALA A 90 -3.22 -6.68 7.85
C ALA A 90 -3.02 -5.70 9.01
N ILE A 91 -3.95 -4.75 9.22
CA ILE A 91 -3.92 -3.84 10.38
C ILE A 91 -4.04 -4.63 11.68
N VAL A 92 -4.99 -5.57 11.78
CA VAL A 92 -5.21 -6.41 12.95
C VAL A 92 -3.96 -7.25 13.25
N LEU A 93 -3.36 -7.85 12.23
CA LEU A 93 -2.14 -8.66 12.36
C LEU A 93 -0.96 -7.82 12.88
N ILE A 94 -0.71 -6.64 12.30
CA ILE A 94 0.37 -5.75 12.75
C ILE A 94 0.12 -5.30 14.19
N TYR A 95 -1.11 -4.94 14.53
CA TYR A 95 -1.46 -4.54 15.89
C TYR A 95 -1.26 -5.70 16.88
N GLY A 96 -1.73 -6.90 16.55
CA GLY A 96 -1.55 -8.09 17.39
C GLY A 96 -0.07 -8.46 17.56
N LEU A 97 0.71 -8.39 16.47
CA LEU A 97 2.15 -8.61 16.52
C LEU A 97 2.86 -7.54 17.35
N SER A 98 2.48 -6.28 17.20
CA SER A 98 3.03 -5.17 17.97
C SER A 98 2.81 -5.30 19.48
N ARG A 99 1.68 -5.89 19.89
CA ARG A 99 1.37 -6.19 21.30
C ARG A 99 2.22 -7.32 21.87
N ARG A 100 2.62 -8.29 21.03
CA ARG A 100 3.50 -9.40 21.44
C ARG A 100 4.97 -9.01 21.42
N LEU A 101 5.36 -8.16 20.48
CA LEU A 101 6.69 -7.60 20.42
C LEU A 101 6.78 -6.49 21.47
N ASN A 102 7.81 -6.54 22.31
CA ASN A 102 8.06 -5.47 23.29
C ASN A 102 8.49 -4.19 22.56
N LEU A 103 7.51 -3.32 22.24
CA LEU A 103 7.74 -2.07 21.53
C LEU A 103 8.33 -0.96 22.43
N SER A 104 8.79 -1.28 23.66
CA SER A 104 9.39 -0.30 24.59
C SER A 104 10.51 0.52 23.93
N ARG A 105 11.30 -0.08 23.03
CA ARG A 105 12.34 0.63 22.28
C ARG A 105 11.78 1.66 21.30
N ILE A 106 10.65 1.37 20.65
CA ILE A 106 10.01 2.31 19.73
C ILE A 106 9.33 3.41 20.55
N GLU A 107 8.69 3.06 21.65
CA GLU A 107 8.05 4.01 22.54
C GLU A 107 9.08 4.95 23.17
N SER A 108 10.21 4.45 23.71
CA SER A 108 11.28 5.28 24.23
C SER A 108 11.85 6.18 23.12
N TRP A 109 12.13 5.63 21.95
CA TRP A 109 12.62 6.42 20.82
C TRP A 109 11.64 7.54 20.41
N LEU A 110 10.33 7.30 20.51
CA LEU A 110 9.32 8.33 20.27
C LEU A 110 9.31 9.40 21.36
N ARG A 111 9.59 9.04 22.62
CA ARG A 111 9.58 9.94 23.78
C ARG A 111 10.87 10.73 23.96
N ASP A 112 12.02 10.20 23.53
CA ASP A 112 13.36 10.79 23.75
C ASP A 112 13.60 12.13 23.05
N ASN A 113 12.75 12.49 22.07
CA ASN A 113 12.88 13.74 21.34
C ASN A 113 11.60 14.59 21.49
N PRO A 114 11.71 15.87 21.92
CA PRO A 114 10.56 16.74 22.14
C PRO A 114 9.62 16.86 20.96
N LYS A 115 10.14 16.91 19.72
CA LYS A 115 9.33 16.99 18.50
C LYS A 115 8.53 15.71 18.28
N ARG A 116 9.14 14.55 18.51
CA ARG A 116 8.45 13.24 18.38
C ARG A 116 7.44 13.05 19.49
N SER A 117 7.77 13.46 20.72
CA SER A 117 6.84 13.42 21.85
C SER A 117 5.61 14.32 21.62
N ALA A 118 5.79 15.49 21.02
CA ALA A 118 4.67 16.36 20.64
C ALA A 118 3.77 15.72 19.56
N VAL A 119 4.34 14.98 18.59
CA VAL A 119 3.56 14.20 17.62
C VAL A 119 2.77 13.08 18.32
N LEU A 120 3.41 12.39 19.28
CA LEU A 120 2.77 11.33 20.04
C LEU A 120 1.57 11.85 20.86
N SER A 121 1.71 13.01 21.53
CA SER A 121 0.61 13.63 22.27
C SER A 121 -0.55 14.04 21.35
N ARG A 122 -0.27 14.57 20.18
CA ARG A 122 -1.29 14.90 19.18
C ARG A 122 -2.01 13.66 18.66
N ILE A 123 -1.29 12.57 18.38
CA ILE A 123 -1.91 11.29 17.99
C ILE A 123 -2.92 10.86 19.04
N ARG A 124 -2.60 10.94 20.32
CA ARG A 124 -3.50 10.56 21.41
C ARG A 124 -4.72 11.47 21.58
N GLN A 125 -4.61 12.74 21.20
CA GLN A 125 -5.72 13.70 21.30
C GLN A 125 -6.72 13.55 20.15
N GLU A 126 -6.24 13.27 18.93
CA GLU A 126 -7.06 13.21 17.71
C GLU A 126 -6.81 11.91 16.94
N GLU A 127 -6.81 10.77 17.63
CA GLU A 127 -6.40 9.47 17.07
C GLU A 127 -7.03 9.16 15.72
N LEU A 128 -8.36 9.13 15.67
CA LEU A 128 -9.11 8.75 14.46
C LEU A 128 -8.78 9.64 13.27
N LYS A 129 -8.75 10.95 13.49
CA LYS A 129 -8.49 11.97 12.47
C LYS A 129 -7.06 11.86 11.93
N ILE A 130 -6.07 11.75 12.81
CA ILE A 130 -4.67 11.64 12.41
C ILE A 130 -4.42 10.33 11.66
N ILE A 131 -4.98 9.22 12.15
CA ILE A 131 -4.86 7.92 11.49
C ILE A 131 -5.50 7.98 10.11
N PHE A 132 -6.72 8.53 9.99
CA PHE A 132 -7.43 8.70 8.72
C PHE A 132 -6.59 9.46 7.70
N PHE A 133 -6.13 10.67 8.01
CA PHE A 133 -5.35 11.49 7.08
C PHE A 133 -3.98 10.89 6.76
N THR A 134 -3.33 10.23 7.73
CA THR A 134 -2.08 9.53 7.48
C THR A 134 -2.27 8.37 6.51
N LYS A 135 -3.38 7.64 6.60
CA LYS A 135 -3.70 6.52 5.70
C LYS A 135 -4.19 6.97 4.33
N LEU A 136 -4.83 8.12 4.26
CA LEU A 136 -5.22 8.75 3.00
C LEU A 136 -3.98 9.18 2.19
N SER A 137 -2.93 9.65 2.87
CA SER A 137 -1.70 10.08 2.24
C SER A 137 -0.87 8.89 1.73
N PRO A 138 -0.40 8.89 0.47
CA PRO A 138 0.45 7.84 -0.08
C PRO A 138 1.91 7.93 0.42
N LEU A 139 2.29 9.01 1.11
CA LEU A 139 3.68 9.30 1.50
C LEU A 139 4.23 8.34 2.57
N PHE A 140 3.36 7.74 3.36
CA PHE A 140 3.78 6.95 4.52
C PHE A 140 3.66 5.44 4.26
N PRO A 141 4.73 4.65 4.51
CA PRO A 141 4.67 3.20 4.39
C PRO A 141 3.61 2.60 5.33
N PHE A 142 2.79 1.68 4.79
CA PHE A 142 1.66 1.08 5.51
C PHE A 142 2.04 0.44 6.84
N ALA A 143 3.06 -0.43 6.82
CA ALA A 143 3.47 -1.16 8.01
C ALA A 143 4.08 -0.24 9.08
N VAL A 144 4.90 0.74 8.67
CA VAL A 144 5.55 1.69 9.58
C VAL A 144 4.51 2.52 10.32
N THR A 145 3.50 3.04 9.61
CA THR A 145 2.45 3.84 10.25
C THR A 145 1.60 3.02 11.22
N ASN A 146 1.27 1.78 10.88
CA ASN A 146 0.54 0.89 11.79
C ASN A 146 1.35 0.59 13.05
N LEU A 147 2.65 0.35 12.90
CA LEU A 147 3.55 0.10 14.03
C LEU A 147 3.66 1.33 14.94
N ILE A 148 3.78 2.53 14.36
CA ILE A 148 3.82 3.79 15.13
C ILE A 148 2.50 4.01 15.88
N PHE A 149 1.35 3.80 15.26
CA PHE A 149 0.06 3.94 15.91
C PHE A 149 -0.13 2.92 17.04
N ALA A 150 0.29 1.67 16.83
CA ALA A 150 0.26 0.66 17.88
C ALA A 150 1.21 1.04 19.05
N ALA A 151 2.41 1.52 18.76
CA ALA A 151 3.38 1.96 19.77
C ALA A 151 2.97 3.28 20.46
N SER A 152 2.15 4.12 19.82
CA SER A 152 1.64 5.35 20.42
C SER A 152 0.62 5.10 21.53
N GLY A 153 0.10 3.88 21.63
CA GLY A 153 -0.98 3.54 22.54
C GLY A 153 -2.37 3.96 22.06
N ALA A 154 -2.51 4.25 20.75
CA ALA A 154 -3.80 4.56 20.16
C ALA A 154 -4.78 3.38 20.30
N ALA A 155 -6.05 3.66 20.51
CA ALA A 155 -7.07 2.66 20.68
C ALA A 155 -7.22 1.79 19.41
N PHE A 156 -7.27 0.48 19.59
CA PHE A 156 -7.39 -0.50 18.50
C PHE A 156 -8.53 -0.15 17.54
N ARG A 157 -9.70 0.22 18.09
CA ARG A 157 -10.87 0.63 17.32
C ARG A 157 -10.56 1.82 16.40
N ASN A 158 -9.82 2.82 16.89
CA ASN A 158 -9.48 4.01 16.13
C ASN A 158 -8.45 3.69 15.05
N ILE A 159 -7.50 2.75 15.31
CA ILE A 159 -6.54 2.28 14.31
C ILE A 159 -7.26 1.56 13.18
N VAL A 160 -8.20 0.66 13.49
CA VAL A 160 -8.97 -0.09 12.48
C VAL A 160 -9.89 0.84 11.70
N LEU A 161 -10.71 1.66 12.37
CA LEU A 161 -11.67 2.54 11.69
C LEU A 161 -10.98 3.64 10.88
N GLY A 162 -10.00 4.32 11.46
CA GLY A 162 -9.24 5.36 10.76
C GLY A 162 -8.42 4.78 9.61
N GLY A 163 -7.85 3.58 9.81
CA GLY A 163 -7.14 2.84 8.79
C GLY A 163 -8.06 2.42 7.64
N PHE A 164 -9.19 1.82 7.94
CA PHE A 164 -10.20 1.41 6.98
C PHE A 164 -10.69 2.60 6.14
N LEU A 165 -11.23 3.63 6.80
CA LEU A 165 -11.79 4.79 6.11
C LEU A 165 -10.73 5.56 5.30
N GLY A 166 -9.52 5.73 5.85
CA GLY A 166 -8.45 6.46 5.17
C GLY A 166 -7.86 5.72 3.97
N MET A 167 -7.96 4.39 3.94
CA MET A 167 -7.44 3.59 2.81
C MET A 167 -8.43 3.45 1.65
N ILE A 168 -9.74 3.60 1.88
CA ILE A 168 -10.77 3.40 0.83
C ILE A 168 -10.49 4.24 -0.42
N PRO A 169 -10.32 5.58 -0.36
CA PRO A 169 -10.15 6.37 -1.58
C PRO A 169 -8.94 5.94 -2.41
N ARG A 170 -7.82 5.66 -1.72
CA ARG A 170 -6.60 5.19 -2.38
C ARG A 170 -6.76 3.80 -2.99
N THR A 171 -7.45 2.90 -2.30
CA THR A 171 -7.71 1.54 -2.80
C THR A 171 -8.62 1.58 -4.02
N VAL A 172 -9.67 2.40 -4.01
CA VAL A 172 -10.56 2.61 -5.17
C VAL A 172 -9.79 3.13 -6.38
N LEU A 173 -8.94 4.14 -6.19
CA LEU A 173 -8.11 4.67 -7.27
C LEU A 173 -7.12 3.63 -7.81
N ALA A 174 -6.53 2.82 -6.93
CA ALA A 174 -5.60 1.76 -7.33
C ALA A 174 -6.30 0.64 -8.10
N VAL A 175 -7.50 0.21 -7.68
CA VAL A 175 -8.33 -0.75 -8.41
C VAL A 175 -8.71 -0.18 -9.78
N TYR A 176 -9.12 1.08 -9.84
CA TYR A 176 -9.41 1.74 -11.12
C TYR A 176 -8.18 1.73 -12.04
N ALA A 177 -7.00 2.07 -11.54
CA ALA A 177 -5.77 1.99 -12.33
C ALA A 177 -5.49 0.57 -12.84
N GLY A 178 -5.75 -0.46 -12.03
CA GLY A 178 -5.65 -1.86 -12.45
C GLY A 178 -6.63 -2.23 -13.56
N THR A 179 -7.88 -1.80 -13.47
CA THR A 179 -8.88 -2.04 -14.54
C THR A 179 -8.47 -1.36 -15.85
N GLN A 180 -7.90 -0.16 -15.78
CA GLN A 180 -7.40 0.54 -16.98
C GLN A 180 -6.18 -0.16 -17.59
N ALA A 181 -5.26 -0.69 -16.76
CA ALA A 181 -4.12 -1.46 -17.23
C ALA A 181 -4.55 -2.71 -18.00
N ARG A 182 -5.60 -3.41 -17.55
CA ARG A 182 -6.21 -4.53 -18.27
C ARG A 182 -6.78 -4.10 -19.62
N GLY A 183 -7.56 -3.03 -19.65
CA GLY A 183 -8.13 -2.49 -20.89
C GLY A 183 -7.06 -2.10 -21.91
N LEU A 184 -5.92 -1.53 -21.46
CA LEU A 184 -4.79 -1.23 -22.32
C LEU A 184 -4.13 -2.49 -22.89
N GLN A 185 -3.99 -3.56 -22.10
CA GLN A 185 -3.46 -4.82 -22.59
C GLN A 185 -4.37 -5.44 -23.66
N GLU A 186 -5.68 -5.49 -23.40
CA GLU A 186 -6.68 -6.00 -24.34
C GLU A 186 -6.64 -5.23 -25.67
N LEU A 187 -6.37 -3.92 -25.64
CA LEU A 187 -6.17 -3.07 -26.81
C LEU A 187 -4.91 -3.40 -27.61
N ILE A 188 -3.81 -3.67 -26.92
CA ILE A 188 -2.53 -4.00 -27.55
C ILE A 188 -2.62 -5.36 -28.22
N GLU A 189 -3.31 -6.32 -27.58
CA GLU A 189 -3.47 -7.68 -28.10
C GLU A 189 -4.51 -7.77 -29.23
N ASN A 190 -5.56 -6.92 -29.21
CA ASN A 190 -6.65 -6.91 -30.20
C ASN A 190 -6.94 -5.48 -30.70
N PRO A 191 -6.09 -4.91 -31.56
CA PRO A 191 -6.23 -3.52 -32.01
C PRO A 191 -7.51 -3.26 -32.82
N GLU A 192 -8.03 -4.27 -33.53
CA GLU A 192 -9.21 -4.15 -34.41
C GLU A 192 -10.55 -4.08 -33.67
N GLY A 193 -10.59 -4.51 -32.39
CA GLY A 193 -11.79 -4.48 -31.55
C GLY A 193 -11.97 -3.21 -30.72
N SER A 194 -11.08 -2.21 -30.86
CA SER A 194 -11.04 -1.07 -29.96
C SER A 194 -12.04 0.02 -30.28
N SER A 195 -12.86 0.40 -29.29
CA SER A 195 -13.72 1.57 -29.39
C SER A 195 -12.92 2.88 -29.32
N LEU A 196 -13.45 3.96 -29.90
CA LEU A 196 -12.85 5.31 -29.84
C LEU A 196 -12.49 5.73 -28.41
N SER A 197 -13.32 5.33 -27.42
CA SER A 197 -13.10 5.64 -26.01
C SER A 197 -11.80 5.03 -25.45
N GLN A 198 -11.39 3.87 -25.94
CA GLN A 198 -10.17 3.18 -25.50
C GLN A 198 -8.92 3.91 -26.03
N TRP A 199 -8.94 4.41 -27.26
CA TRP A 199 -7.88 5.25 -27.82
C TRP A 199 -7.74 6.57 -27.06
N LEU A 200 -8.87 7.18 -26.65
CA LEU A 200 -8.88 8.39 -25.85
C LEU A 200 -8.27 8.15 -24.47
N ILE A 201 -8.61 7.04 -23.81
CA ILE A 201 -8.05 6.67 -22.50
C ILE A 201 -6.53 6.43 -22.61
N SER A 202 -6.09 5.69 -23.63
CA SER A 202 -4.66 5.44 -23.89
C SER A 202 -3.89 6.73 -24.14
N GLY A 203 -4.46 7.64 -24.92
CA GLY A 203 -3.90 8.96 -25.18
C GLY A 203 -3.78 9.80 -23.89
N LEU A 204 -4.80 9.75 -23.03
CA LEU A 204 -4.81 10.49 -21.76
C LEU A 204 -3.78 9.95 -20.77
N VAL A 205 -3.60 8.62 -20.70
CA VAL A 205 -2.56 7.98 -19.87
C VAL A 205 -1.17 8.38 -20.37
N LEU A 206 -0.92 8.30 -21.68
CA LEU A 206 0.38 8.71 -22.26
C LEU A 206 0.64 10.20 -22.04
N ALA A 207 -0.36 11.06 -22.21
CA ALA A 207 -0.24 12.49 -21.93
C ALA A 207 0.07 12.77 -20.45
N SER A 208 -0.56 12.02 -19.52
CA SER A 208 -0.29 12.13 -18.08
C SER A 208 1.13 11.72 -17.72
N LEU A 209 1.63 10.62 -18.30
CA LEU A 209 3.00 10.15 -18.09
C LEU A 209 4.02 11.16 -18.68
N ALA A 210 3.76 11.69 -19.86
CA ALA A 210 4.58 12.73 -20.47
C ALA A 210 4.58 14.00 -19.61
N GLY A 211 3.41 14.45 -19.15
CA GLY A 211 3.29 15.59 -18.26
C GLY A 211 4.07 15.41 -16.95
N LEU A 212 3.94 14.25 -16.33
CA LEU A 212 4.71 13.90 -15.11
C LEU A 212 6.22 13.92 -15.38
N PHE A 213 6.67 13.34 -16.51
CA PHE A 213 8.07 13.38 -16.92
C PHE A 213 8.60 14.81 -17.09
N PHE A 214 7.83 15.70 -17.74
CA PHE A 214 8.21 17.10 -17.91
C PHE A 214 8.30 17.85 -16.57
N VAL A 215 7.33 17.62 -15.66
CA VAL A 215 7.32 18.22 -14.32
C VAL A 215 8.53 17.76 -13.52
N LEU A 216 8.80 16.45 -13.50
CA LEU A 216 9.96 15.89 -12.79
C LEU A 216 11.28 16.41 -13.40
N LYS A 217 11.41 16.44 -14.74
CA LYS A 217 12.60 16.99 -15.40
C LYS A 217 12.85 18.47 -15.04
N LYS A 218 11.77 19.24 -14.84
CA LYS A 218 11.86 20.65 -14.43
C LYS A 218 12.23 20.79 -12.94
N ALA A 219 11.78 19.87 -12.09
CA ALA A 219 12.05 19.88 -10.64
C ALA A 219 13.49 19.46 -10.30
N PHE A 220 14.14 18.69 -11.19
CA PHE A 220 15.53 18.23 -11.03
C PHE A 220 16.55 19.05 -11.83
N ARG A 221 16.15 20.17 -12.38
CA ARG A 221 16.98 21.14 -13.06
C ARG A 221 17.10 22.43 -12.26
#